data_ed961fbb048bdb14e76cb9659f598839
#
_entry.id   ed961fbb048bdb14e76cb9659f598839
#
_cell.length_a   1.000
_cell.length_b   1.000
_cell.length_c   1.000
_cell.angle_alpha   90.00
_cell.angle_beta   90.00
_cell.angle_gamma   90.00
#
_symmetry.space_group_name_H-M   'P 1'
#
loop_
_entity.id
_entity.type
_entity.pdbx_description
1 polymer ?
#
loop_
_entity_poly.entity_id
_entity_poly.type
_entity_poly.pdbx_seq_one_letter_code
_entity_poly.pdbx_strand_id
1 'polypeptide(L)'
;MSVEFDVAVIGAGPSGSVASALLNKQGFKVCVLEKQHFPRFVIGESLLPHCMEMLEEAGFADAVHAEPSFQFKDGAAFSWGSRYTDFNFTEKFSDGPGTIYQVRRGIFDKILIDEAAKQGIDVRFGHGVTAFDNSGDVARLSVATDTGENYELTAKFVLDASGYGRVLPRLLDLESPSELPPRQAHFTHIDDNITSPKFDRNKILINTHPEHRDVWIWL
;
A
#
# COMPACT_ATOMS: atom_id res chain seq x y z
N MET A 1 -31.86 12.18 -4.44
CA MET A 1 -30.65 12.57 -5.19
C MET A 1 -30.12 11.34 -5.88
N SER A 2 -29.63 11.46 -7.11
CA SER A 2 -29.00 10.31 -7.80
C SER A 2 -27.65 10.02 -7.13
N VAL A 3 -27.38 8.75 -6.80
CA VAL A 3 -26.07 8.31 -6.30
C VAL A 3 -25.06 8.38 -7.44
N GLU A 4 -23.91 9.01 -7.20
CA GLU A 4 -22.90 9.26 -8.23
C GLU A 4 -22.03 8.03 -8.49
N PHE A 5 -21.63 7.30 -7.43
CA PHE A 5 -20.80 6.11 -7.48
C PHE A 5 -21.38 4.97 -6.63
N ASP A 6 -21.08 3.74 -7.01
CA ASP A 6 -21.36 2.58 -6.14
C ASP A 6 -20.41 2.56 -4.96
N VAL A 7 -19.12 2.81 -5.21
CA VAL A 7 -18.08 2.84 -4.17
C VAL A 7 -17.16 4.04 -4.34
N ALA A 8 -16.96 4.78 -3.25
CA ALA A 8 -15.89 5.77 -3.14
C ALA A 8 -14.75 5.19 -2.30
N VAL A 9 -13.54 5.19 -2.85
CA VAL A 9 -12.32 4.72 -2.18
C VAL A 9 -11.48 5.91 -1.76
N ILE A 10 -11.11 6.00 -0.48
CA ILE A 10 -10.28 7.07 0.06
C ILE A 10 -8.83 6.58 0.13
N GLY A 11 -7.97 7.15 -0.70
CA GLY A 11 -6.55 6.80 -0.82
C GLY A 11 -6.24 5.90 -2.01
N ALA A 12 -5.21 6.27 -2.77
CA ALA A 12 -4.72 5.57 -3.96
C ALA A 12 -3.44 4.76 -3.69
N GLY A 13 -3.17 4.39 -2.44
CA GLY A 13 -2.10 3.45 -2.11
C GLY A 13 -2.41 2.03 -2.62
N PRO A 14 -1.54 1.04 -2.39
CA PRO A 14 -1.72 -0.32 -2.91
C PRO A 14 -3.08 -0.93 -2.59
N SER A 15 -3.55 -0.73 -1.36
CA SER A 15 -4.86 -1.21 -0.90
C SER A 15 -6.01 -0.61 -1.70
N GLY A 16 -6.01 0.73 -1.87
CA GLY A 16 -7.08 1.43 -2.61
C GLY A 16 -7.05 1.12 -4.10
N SER A 17 -5.87 1.06 -4.71
CA SER A 17 -5.71 0.73 -6.13
C SER A 17 -6.21 -0.69 -6.44
N VAL A 18 -5.77 -1.68 -5.66
CA VAL A 18 -6.20 -3.08 -5.85
C VAL A 18 -7.70 -3.24 -5.60
N ALA A 19 -8.20 -2.72 -4.48
CA ALA A 19 -9.62 -2.81 -4.15
C ALA A 19 -10.50 -2.15 -5.23
N SER A 20 -10.10 -0.98 -5.73
CA SER A 20 -10.85 -0.29 -6.79
C SER A 20 -10.90 -1.10 -8.10
N ALA A 21 -9.78 -1.74 -8.47
CA ALA A 21 -9.73 -2.59 -9.66
C ALA A 21 -10.62 -3.84 -9.52
N LEU A 22 -10.56 -4.50 -8.37
CA LEU A 22 -11.39 -5.68 -8.10
C LEU A 22 -12.89 -5.34 -8.11
N LEU A 23 -13.27 -4.23 -7.49
CA LEU A 23 -14.65 -3.74 -7.51
C LEU A 23 -15.11 -3.36 -8.92
N ASN A 24 -14.28 -2.68 -9.67
CA ASN A 24 -14.57 -2.32 -11.07
C ASN A 24 -14.78 -3.58 -11.94
N LYS A 25 -13.98 -4.63 -11.75
CA LYS A 25 -14.16 -5.92 -12.44
C LYS A 25 -15.49 -6.61 -12.10
N GLN A 26 -16.04 -6.34 -10.93
CA GLN A 26 -17.37 -6.82 -10.53
C GLN A 26 -18.52 -5.95 -11.07
N GLY A 27 -18.19 -4.91 -11.84
CA GLY A 27 -19.17 -4.01 -12.48
C GLY A 27 -19.63 -2.84 -11.61
N PHE A 28 -18.97 -2.60 -10.46
CA PHE A 28 -19.27 -1.42 -9.65
C PHE A 28 -18.63 -0.16 -10.25
N LYS A 29 -19.36 0.94 -10.20
CA LYS A 29 -18.87 2.27 -10.56
C LYS A 29 -18.04 2.83 -9.39
N VAL A 30 -16.72 2.89 -9.55
CA VAL A 30 -15.78 3.25 -8.49
C VAL A 30 -15.12 4.62 -8.76
N CYS A 31 -14.98 5.41 -7.69
CA CYS A 31 -14.14 6.62 -7.67
C CYS A 31 -13.07 6.48 -6.59
N VAL A 32 -11.83 6.85 -6.91
CA VAL A 32 -10.71 6.90 -5.97
C VAL A 32 -10.33 8.35 -5.71
N LEU A 33 -10.34 8.76 -4.45
CA LEU A 33 -9.97 10.10 -3.99
C LEU A 33 -8.60 10.04 -3.31
N GLU A 34 -7.60 10.67 -3.88
CA GLU A 34 -6.25 10.74 -3.34
C GLU A 34 -5.85 12.20 -3.07
N LYS A 35 -5.48 12.46 -1.83
CA LYS A 35 -5.10 13.79 -1.38
C LYS A 35 -3.79 14.29 -2.01
N GLN A 36 -2.86 13.38 -2.28
CA GLN A 36 -1.53 13.70 -2.79
C GLN A 36 -1.41 13.45 -4.29
N HIS A 37 -0.37 14.03 -4.89
CA HIS A 37 0.05 13.68 -6.25
C HIS A 37 1.13 12.60 -6.20
N PHE A 38 1.12 11.71 -7.18
CA PHE A 38 2.10 10.64 -7.32
C PHE A 38 3.16 11.00 -8.38
N PRO A 39 4.41 10.52 -8.26
CA PRO A 39 4.90 9.62 -7.21
C PRO A 39 5.08 10.35 -5.86
N ARG A 40 4.87 9.62 -4.76
CA ARG A 40 5.08 10.12 -3.39
C ARG A 40 5.90 9.13 -2.56
N PHE A 41 6.59 9.63 -1.55
CA PHE A 41 7.35 8.77 -0.65
C PHE A 41 6.45 8.11 0.41
N VAL A 42 6.61 6.80 0.58
CA VAL A 42 6.00 6.01 1.66
C VAL A 42 6.96 4.90 2.04
N ILE A 43 7.07 4.56 3.32
CA ILE A 43 7.81 3.39 3.81
C ILE A 43 6.96 2.13 3.66
N GLY A 44 7.63 0.98 3.44
CA GLY A 44 7.03 -0.35 3.29
C GLY A 44 7.34 -0.96 1.93
N GLU A 45 8.63 -1.14 1.66
CA GLU A 45 9.18 -1.53 0.37
C GLU A 45 9.26 -3.05 0.18
N SER A 46 9.29 -3.80 1.28
CA SER A 46 9.49 -5.25 1.25
C SER A 46 8.16 -5.99 1.23
N LEU A 47 7.69 -6.36 0.05
CA LEU A 47 6.42 -7.04 -0.13
C LEU A 47 6.48 -8.51 0.26
N LEU A 48 5.33 -9.16 0.41
CA LEU A 48 5.19 -10.60 0.65
C LEU A 48 4.53 -11.29 -0.56
N PRO A 49 4.87 -12.56 -0.84
CA PRO A 49 4.43 -13.25 -2.05
C PRO A 49 2.92 -13.26 -2.28
N HIS A 50 2.10 -13.34 -1.23
CA HIS A 50 0.63 -13.30 -1.35
C HIS A 50 0.11 -12.02 -2.03
N CYS A 51 0.88 -10.93 -2.01
CA CYS A 51 0.52 -9.71 -2.75
C CYS A 51 0.41 -9.96 -4.26
N MET A 52 1.19 -10.92 -4.82
CA MET A 52 1.14 -11.23 -6.25
C MET A 52 -0.23 -11.75 -6.69
N GLU A 53 -0.88 -12.58 -5.87
CA GLU A 53 -2.23 -13.07 -6.17
C GLU A 53 -3.21 -11.90 -6.35
N MET A 54 -3.13 -10.92 -5.46
CA MET A 54 -3.97 -9.73 -5.53
C MET A 54 -3.64 -8.85 -6.74
N LEU A 55 -2.35 -8.73 -7.09
CA LEU A 55 -1.92 -7.98 -8.26
C LEU A 55 -2.33 -8.66 -9.57
N GLU A 56 -2.25 -9.98 -9.65
CA GLU A 56 -2.72 -10.78 -10.79
C GLU A 56 -4.24 -10.63 -10.94
N GLU A 57 -4.99 -10.81 -9.85
CA GLU A 57 -6.44 -10.68 -9.86
C GLU A 57 -6.89 -9.26 -10.23
N ALA A 58 -6.18 -8.23 -9.76
CA ALA A 58 -6.41 -6.84 -10.14
C ALA A 58 -6.02 -6.53 -11.60
N GLY A 59 -5.17 -7.37 -12.23
CA GLY A 59 -4.64 -7.17 -13.58
C GLY A 59 -3.45 -6.20 -13.61
N PHE A 60 -2.68 -6.11 -12.54
CA PHE A 60 -1.55 -5.21 -12.39
C PHE A 60 -0.19 -5.92 -12.52
N ALA A 61 -0.17 -7.25 -12.46
CA ALA A 61 1.06 -8.05 -12.37
C ALA A 61 2.04 -7.77 -13.51
N ASP A 62 1.57 -7.70 -14.75
CA ASP A 62 2.44 -7.45 -15.91
C ASP A 62 3.17 -6.12 -15.82
N ALA A 63 2.48 -5.05 -15.37
CA ALA A 63 3.08 -3.74 -15.20
C ALA A 63 4.11 -3.70 -14.06
N VAL A 64 3.86 -4.47 -12.99
CA VAL A 64 4.80 -4.62 -11.87
C VAL A 64 6.04 -5.42 -12.32
N HIS A 65 5.85 -6.51 -13.07
CA HIS A 65 6.96 -7.32 -13.60
C HIS A 65 7.82 -6.54 -14.61
N ALA A 66 7.24 -5.61 -15.35
CA ALA A 66 7.95 -4.80 -16.32
C ALA A 66 8.85 -3.72 -15.72
N GLU A 67 8.74 -3.43 -14.41
CA GLU A 67 9.53 -2.37 -13.76
C GLU A 67 10.92 -2.88 -13.36
N PRO A 68 12.00 -2.44 -14.06
CA PRO A 68 13.34 -2.98 -13.87
C PRO A 68 14.03 -2.53 -12.58
N SER A 69 13.51 -1.51 -11.90
CA SER A 69 14.09 -0.99 -10.66
C SER A 69 13.67 -1.76 -9.42
N PHE A 70 12.78 -2.74 -9.57
CA PHE A 70 12.35 -3.57 -8.45
C PHE A 70 13.31 -4.72 -8.22
N GLN A 71 13.76 -4.88 -6.98
CA GLN A 71 14.62 -5.98 -6.59
C GLN A 71 13.80 -7.26 -6.39
N PHE A 72 14.12 -8.31 -7.14
CA PHE A 72 13.52 -9.64 -6.94
C PHE A 72 13.72 -10.13 -5.51
N LYS A 73 12.70 -10.80 -4.97
CA LYS A 73 12.71 -11.30 -3.60
C LYS A 73 12.07 -12.70 -3.52
N ASP A 74 12.81 -13.62 -2.96
CA ASP A 74 12.38 -15.00 -2.72
C ASP A 74 12.45 -15.44 -1.25
N GLY A 75 12.84 -14.55 -0.34
CA GLY A 75 13.01 -14.96 1.05
C GLY A 75 13.23 -13.83 2.03
N ALA A 76 13.57 -14.24 3.24
CA ALA A 76 14.00 -13.37 4.33
C ALA A 76 15.17 -14.00 5.07
N ALA A 77 16.09 -13.15 5.53
CA ALA A 77 17.25 -13.53 6.30
C ALA A 77 17.26 -12.77 7.63
N PHE A 78 17.73 -13.41 8.67
CA PHE A 78 17.79 -12.86 10.02
C PHE A 78 19.20 -12.98 10.57
N SER A 79 19.68 -11.93 11.19
CA SER A 79 20.99 -11.89 11.83
C SER A 79 20.87 -11.34 13.25
N TRP A 80 21.52 -12.02 14.21
CA TRP A 80 21.62 -11.59 15.59
C TRP A 80 23.00 -11.95 16.15
N GLY A 81 23.85 -10.96 16.30
CA GLY A 81 25.25 -11.18 16.68
C GLY A 81 25.97 -12.07 15.65
N SER A 82 26.48 -13.23 16.09
CA SER A 82 27.11 -14.22 15.20
C SER A 82 26.14 -15.24 14.60
N ARG A 83 24.85 -15.19 14.95
CA ARG A 83 23.83 -16.12 14.48
C ARG A 83 23.20 -15.58 13.20
N TYR A 84 23.01 -16.48 12.25
CA TYR A 84 22.33 -16.20 10.99
C TYR A 84 21.37 -17.34 10.65
N THR A 85 20.21 -17.02 10.13
CA THR A 85 19.28 -17.97 9.54
C THR A 85 18.53 -17.31 8.41
N ASP A 86 18.11 -18.08 7.44
CA ASP A 86 17.25 -17.61 6.36
C ASP A 86 16.19 -18.66 6.00
N PHE A 87 15.25 -18.26 5.20
CA PHE A 87 14.31 -19.17 4.56
C PHE A 87 13.89 -18.64 3.19
N ASN A 88 13.55 -19.59 2.32
CA ASN A 88 13.08 -19.31 0.98
C ASN A 88 11.55 -19.43 0.93
N PHE A 89 10.86 -18.44 0.40
CA PHE A 89 9.41 -18.44 0.29
C PHE A 89 8.86 -19.46 -0.71
N THR A 90 9.72 -20.00 -1.61
CA THR A 90 9.33 -21.07 -2.52
C THR A 90 9.26 -22.44 -1.83
N GLU A 91 9.97 -22.60 -0.71
CA GLU A 91 9.96 -23.81 0.13
C GLU A 91 8.82 -23.71 1.15
N LYS A 92 7.58 -23.81 0.69
CA LYS A 92 6.38 -23.65 1.49
C LYS A 92 5.41 -24.81 1.31
N PHE A 93 4.53 -25.00 2.28
CA PHE A 93 3.52 -26.06 2.28
C PHE A 93 2.18 -25.65 1.67
N SER A 94 1.98 -24.36 1.38
CA SER A 94 0.78 -23.81 0.76
C SER A 94 0.98 -23.56 -0.73
N ASP A 95 -0.10 -23.56 -1.50
CA ASP A 95 -0.10 -23.14 -2.90
C ASP A 95 0.15 -21.62 -3.04
N GLY A 96 0.19 -21.15 -4.29
CA GLY A 96 0.35 -19.74 -4.64
C GLY A 96 1.80 -19.30 -4.87
N PRO A 97 2.06 -18.00 -5.09
CA PRO A 97 3.38 -17.48 -5.41
C PRO A 97 4.38 -17.66 -4.26
N GLY A 98 5.62 -17.92 -4.62
CA GLY A 98 6.75 -18.02 -3.68
C GLY A 98 7.76 -16.88 -3.86
N THR A 99 7.51 -15.94 -4.77
CA THR A 99 8.41 -14.83 -5.08
C THR A 99 7.64 -13.53 -5.16
N ILE A 100 8.35 -12.41 -5.01
CA ILE A 100 7.81 -11.05 -5.01
C ILE A 100 8.97 -10.06 -5.27
N TYR A 101 8.79 -8.81 -4.93
CA TYR A 101 9.77 -7.74 -5.05
C TYR A 101 9.97 -6.96 -3.77
N GLN A 102 11.15 -6.37 -3.65
CA GLN A 102 11.38 -5.17 -2.88
C GLN A 102 11.21 -3.99 -3.84
N VAL A 103 10.35 -3.04 -3.49
CA VAL A 103 9.88 -2.02 -4.42
C VAL A 103 10.16 -0.62 -3.92
N ARG A 104 10.42 0.30 -4.82
CA ARG A 104 10.34 1.73 -4.53
C ARG A 104 8.87 2.13 -4.49
N ARG A 105 8.33 2.37 -3.29
CA ARG A 105 6.90 2.62 -3.09
C ARG A 105 6.35 3.76 -3.94
N GLY A 106 7.11 4.83 -4.16
CA GLY A 106 6.68 5.90 -5.05
C GLY A 106 6.38 5.43 -6.47
N ILE A 107 7.22 4.55 -7.01
CA ILE A 107 7.04 3.94 -8.34
C ILE A 107 5.94 2.89 -8.30
N PHE A 108 5.99 1.99 -7.33
CA PHE A 108 5.02 0.90 -7.19
C PHE A 108 3.58 1.42 -7.05
N ASP A 109 3.35 2.34 -6.11
CA ASP A 109 2.02 2.91 -5.89
C ASP A 109 1.50 3.63 -7.15
N LYS A 110 2.41 4.34 -7.87
CA LYS A 110 2.06 5.00 -9.14
C LYS A 110 1.67 4.00 -10.23
N ILE A 111 2.40 2.91 -10.40
CA ILE A 111 2.07 1.85 -11.35
C ILE A 111 0.66 1.32 -11.07
N LEU A 112 0.37 0.96 -9.83
CA LEU A 112 -0.92 0.36 -9.47
C LEU A 112 -2.10 1.29 -9.77
N ILE A 113 -2.00 2.56 -9.40
CA ILE A 113 -3.10 3.49 -9.63
C ILE A 113 -3.24 3.89 -11.10
N ASP A 114 -2.15 3.94 -11.87
CA ASP A 114 -2.20 4.17 -13.30
C ASP A 114 -2.87 3.00 -14.03
N GLU A 115 -2.57 1.76 -13.62
CA GLU A 115 -3.26 0.58 -14.16
C GLU A 115 -4.75 0.58 -13.80
N ALA A 116 -5.12 1.01 -12.58
CA ALA A 116 -6.51 1.19 -12.19
C ALA A 116 -7.20 2.24 -13.07
N ALA A 117 -6.57 3.38 -13.33
CA ALA A 117 -7.10 4.41 -14.21
C ALA A 117 -7.26 3.93 -15.67
N LYS A 118 -6.32 3.12 -16.19
CA LYS A 118 -6.44 2.50 -17.53
C LYS A 118 -7.64 1.54 -17.64
N GLN A 119 -8.06 0.94 -16.53
CA GLN A 119 -9.27 0.11 -16.45
C GLN A 119 -10.57 0.93 -16.40
N GLY A 120 -10.50 2.26 -16.47
CA GLY A 120 -11.64 3.16 -16.52
C GLY A 120 -12.15 3.62 -15.15
N ILE A 121 -11.38 3.41 -14.09
CA ILE A 121 -11.71 3.90 -12.75
C ILE A 121 -11.49 5.41 -12.69
N ASP A 122 -12.44 6.15 -12.11
CA ASP A 122 -12.31 7.60 -11.88
C ASP A 122 -11.33 7.85 -10.71
N VAL A 123 -10.10 8.26 -11.05
CA VAL A 123 -9.03 8.53 -10.08
C VAL A 123 -8.79 10.04 -10.01
N ARG A 124 -8.95 10.61 -8.82
CA ARG A 124 -8.82 12.04 -8.57
C ARG A 124 -7.69 12.33 -7.60
N PHE A 125 -6.59 12.87 -8.11
CA PHE A 125 -5.45 13.35 -7.31
C PHE A 125 -5.66 14.79 -6.85
N GLY A 126 -5.07 15.17 -5.70
CA GLY A 126 -5.27 16.47 -5.08
C GLY A 126 -6.65 16.63 -4.42
N HIS A 127 -7.37 15.53 -4.20
CA HIS A 127 -8.73 15.51 -3.69
C HIS A 127 -8.77 14.85 -2.29
N GLY A 128 -8.85 15.65 -1.25
CA GLY A 128 -8.88 15.21 0.14
C GLY A 128 -10.30 15.17 0.72
N VAL A 129 -10.69 14.06 1.31
CA VAL A 129 -11.96 13.97 2.05
C VAL A 129 -11.83 14.69 3.39
N THR A 130 -12.73 15.63 3.64
CA THR A 130 -12.72 16.52 4.83
C THR A 130 -13.91 16.31 5.76
N ALA A 131 -15.01 15.74 5.27
CA ALA A 131 -16.14 15.33 6.08
C ALA A 131 -16.83 14.09 5.48
N PHE A 132 -17.53 13.37 6.32
CA PHE A 132 -18.26 12.17 5.97
C PHE A 132 -19.60 12.12 6.72
N ASP A 133 -20.68 11.86 5.99
CA ASP A 133 -22.02 11.69 6.54
C ASP A 133 -22.68 10.43 5.94
N ASN A 134 -23.10 9.53 6.80
CA ASN A 134 -23.85 8.31 6.45
C ASN A 134 -25.22 8.23 7.17
N SER A 135 -25.77 9.34 7.58
CA SER A 135 -27.05 9.39 8.29
C SER A 135 -28.26 9.08 7.40
N GLY A 136 -28.08 9.11 6.07
CA GLY A 136 -29.09 8.79 5.07
C GLY A 136 -28.86 7.46 4.37
N ASP A 137 -29.61 7.21 3.29
CA ASP A 137 -29.52 5.98 2.47
C ASP A 137 -28.23 5.90 1.63
N VAL A 138 -27.52 7.00 1.49
CA VAL A 138 -26.26 7.09 0.74
C VAL A 138 -25.23 7.87 1.55
N ALA A 139 -24.00 7.46 1.45
CA ALA A 139 -22.87 8.16 2.03
C ALA A 139 -22.57 9.46 1.26
N ARG A 140 -22.25 10.53 1.98
CA ARG A 140 -21.81 11.81 1.44
C ARG A 140 -20.41 12.12 1.93
N LEU A 141 -19.56 12.52 1.00
CA LEU A 141 -18.20 12.93 1.28
C LEU A 141 -18.03 14.39 0.87
N SER A 142 -17.62 15.25 1.79
CA SER A 142 -17.12 16.58 1.43
C SER A 142 -15.67 16.45 1.01
N VAL A 143 -15.35 16.95 -0.17
CA VAL A 143 -14.03 16.84 -0.78
C VAL A 143 -13.46 18.24 -1.00
N ALA A 144 -12.24 18.46 -0.51
CA ALA A 144 -11.47 19.67 -0.79
C ALA A 144 -10.38 19.35 -1.82
N THR A 145 -10.25 20.19 -2.84
CA THR A 145 -9.19 20.07 -3.83
C THR A 145 -8.00 20.94 -3.46
N ASP A 146 -6.83 20.62 -3.99
CA ASP A 146 -5.62 21.42 -3.84
C ASP A 146 -5.68 22.74 -4.64
N THR A 147 -6.63 22.87 -5.56
CA THR A 147 -6.95 24.12 -6.27
C THR A 147 -7.83 25.08 -5.45
N GLY A 148 -8.29 24.63 -4.27
CA GLY A 148 -9.13 25.42 -3.37
C GLY A 148 -10.64 25.28 -3.62
N GLU A 149 -11.05 24.42 -4.55
CA GLU A 149 -12.46 24.09 -4.78
C GLU A 149 -12.93 23.05 -3.76
N ASN A 150 -14.21 23.12 -3.40
CA ASN A 150 -14.86 22.12 -2.56
C ASN A 150 -16.12 21.59 -3.27
N TYR A 151 -16.37 20.31 -3.13
CA TYR A 151 -17.58 19.69 -3.66
C TYR A 151 -18.06 18.53 -2.79
N GLU A 152 -19.27 18.08 -3.01
CA GLU A 152 -19.80 16.85 -2.42
C GLU A 152 -19.82 15.73 -3.43
N LEU A 153 -19.51 14.51 -2.95
CA LEU A 153 -19.58 13.27 -3.71
C LEU A 153 -20.49 12.30 -2.95
N THR A 154 -21.35 11.58 -3.68
CA THR A 154 -22.24 10.58 -3.08
C THR A 154 -21.90 9.18 -3.56
N ALA A 155 -21.88 8.22 -2.63
CA ALA A 155 -21.65 6.82 -2.94
C ALA A 155 -22.55 5.91 -2.09
N LYS A 156 -22.85 4.70 -2.59
CA LYS A 156 -23.56 3.67 -1.81
C LYS A 156 -22.70 3.12 -0.69
N PHE A 157 -21.40 3.03 -0.93
CA PHE A 157 -20.42 2.53 0.02
C PHE A 157 -19.13 3.36 -0.01
N VAL A 158 -18.44 3.48 1.13
CA VAL A 158 -17.15 4.13 1.24
C VAL A 158 -16.12 3.17 1.82
N LEU A 159 -14.98 3.03 1.13
CA LEU A 159 -13.85 2.23 1.56
C LEU A 159 -12.70 3.15 1.96
N ASP A 160 -12.31 3.12 3.24
CA ASP A 160 -11.14 3.86 3.71
C ASP A 160 -9.86 3.03 3.51
N ALA A 161 -9.10 3.40 2.49
CA ALA A 161 -7.78 2.88 2.16
C ALA A 161 -6.67 3.92 2.37
N SER A 162 -6.93 4.93 3.22
CA SER A 162 -6.04 6.07 3.46
C SER A 162 -4.76 5.73 4.25
N GLY A 163 -4.61 4.48 4.72
CA GLY A 163 -3.45 4.03 5.46
C GLY A 163 -3.19 4.86 6.72
N TYR A 164 -2.01 5.47 6.84
CA TYR A 164 -1.69 6.36 7.96
C TYR A 164 -2.54 7.65 7.99
N GLY A 165 -3.27 7.95 6.92
CA GLY A 165 -4.24 9.03 6.89
C GLY A 165 -5.38 8.83 7.88
N ARG A 166 -5.83 7.56 8.07
CA ARG A 166 -6.91 7.19 8.99
C ARG A 166 -8.10 8.14 8.88
N VAL A 167 -8.57 8.37 7.64
CA VAL A 167 -9.52 9.45 7.34
C VAL A 167 -10.85 9.21 8.05
N LEU A 168 -11.51 8.09 7.80
CA LEU A 168 -12.78 7.80 8.45
C LEU A 168 -12.66 7.58 9.96
N PRO A 169 -11.64 6.88 10.50
CA PRO A 169 -11.46 6.78 11.93
C PRO A 169 -11.38 8.12 12.66
N ARG A 170 -10.73 9.11 12.04
CA ARG A 170 -10.66 10.47 12.60
C ARG A 170 -11.95 11.26 12.46
N LEU A 171 -12.57 11.19 11.29
CA LEU A 171 -13.84 11.93 11.04
C LEU A 171 -15.00 11.40 11.88
N LEU A 172 -14.95 10.11 12.25
CA LEU A 172 -15.99 9.42 13.04
C LEU A 172 -15.64 9.25 14.52
N ASP A 173 -14.50 9.80 14.96
CA ASP A 173 -14.00 9.69 16.35
C ASP A 173 -13.89 8.21 16.82
N LEU A 174 -13.37 7.34 15.94
CA LEU A 174 -13.22 5.90 16.21
C LEU A 174 -11.81 5.53 16.72
N GLU A 175 -10.91 6.49 16.85
CA GLU A 175 -9.55 6.22 17.31
C GLU A 175 -9.53 5.96 18.82
N SER A 176 -8.83 4.92 19.23
CA SER A 176 -8.54 4.62 20.63
C SER A 176 -7.03 4.54 20.89
N PRO A 177 -6.55 4.84 22.09
CA PRO A 177 -5.14 4.66 22.45
C PRO A 177 -4.68 3.22 22.21
N SER A 178 -3.47 3.05 21.69
CA SER A 178 -2.86 1.74 21.55
C SER A 178 -2.36 1.24 22.91
N GLU A 179 -2.61 -0.02 23.23
CA GLU A 179 -2.03 -0.71 24.40
C GLU A 179 -0.59 -1.19 24.14
N LEU A 180 -0.15 -1.17 22.86
CA LEU A 180 1.21 -1.56 22.49
C LEU A 180 2.21 -0.44 22.78
N PRO A 181 3.47 -0.79 23.14
CA PRO A 181 4.53 0.20 23.31
C PRO A 181 4.70 1.04 22.03
N PRO A 182 4.91 2.34 22.14
CA PRO A 182 5.18 3.18 20.99
C PRO A 182 6.47 2.72 20.29
N ARG A 183 6.42 2.68 18.96
CA ARG A 183 7.55 2.34 18.10
C ARG A 183 7.82 3.49 17.15
N GLN A 184 9.08 3.71 16.82
CA GLN A 184 9.49 4.70 15.85
C GLN A 184 10.42 4.08 14.83
N ALA A 185 10.16 4.33 13.54
CA ALA A 185 11.04 3.94 12.46
C ALA A 185 11.90 5.14 12.03
N HIS A 186 13.19 4.91 11.90
CA HIS A 186 14.13 5.82 11.28
C HIS A 186 14.62 5.18 9.99
N PHE A 187 14.73 5.93 8.93
CA PHE A 187 15.18 5.40 7.64
C PHE A 187 16.21 6.34 7.00
N THR A 188 17.02 5.77 6.14
CA THR A 188 17.93 6.50 5.24
C THR A 188 18.14 5.70 3.97
N HIS A 189 18.61 6.35 2.93
CA HIS A 189 19.10 5.69 1.72
C HIS A 189 20.61 5.77 1.70
N ILE A 190 21.24 4.67 1.33
CA ILE A 190 22.69 4.53 1.23
C ILE A 190 23.05 3.96 -0.14
N ASP A 191 24.27 4.21 -0.60
CA ASP A 191 24.81 3.53 -1.77
C ASP A 191 25.10 2.07 -1.44
N ASP A 192 24.68 1.16 -2.32
CA ASP A 192 24.95 -0.27 -2.15
C ASP A 192 26.39 -0.60 -2.50
N ASN A 193 27.23 -0.63 -1.49
CA ASN A 193 28.62 -1.06 -1.59
C ASN A 193 28.88 -2.42 -0.92
N ILE A 194 27.83 -3.24 -0.73
CA ILE A 194 27.94 -4.54 -0.08
C ILE A 194 28.61 -5.53 -1.03
N THR A 195 29.81 -5.99 -0.66
CA THR A 195 30.60 -6.96 -1.45
C THR A 195 30.65 -8.36 -0.82
N SER A 196 30.03 -8.54 0.35
CA SER A 196 30.02 -9.83 1.04
C SER A 196 29.28 -10.89 0.22
N PRO A 197 29.91 -12.05 -0.09
CA PRO A 197 29.23 -13.15 -0.79
C PRO A 197 28.15 -13.82 0.07
N LYS A 198 28.07 -13.50 1.36
CA LYS A 198 27.03 -14.00 2.28
C LYS A 198 25.77 -13.14 2.26
N PHE A 199 25.81 -11.98 1.62
CA PHE A 199 24.64 -11.10 1.51
C PHE A 199 23.84 -11.48 0.26
N ASP A 200 22.69 -12.07 0.48
CA ASP A 200 21.76 -12.45 -0.59
C ASP A 200 20.73 -11.33 -0.81
N ARG A 201 20.83 -10.62 -1.94
CA ARG A 201 19.94 -9.50 -2.29
C ARG A 201 18.51 -9.94 -2.60
N ASN A 202 18.29 -11.22 -2.84
CA ASN A 202 16.94 -11.77 -3.03
C ASN A 202 16.20 -11.99 -1.70
N LYS A 203 16.83 -11.68 -0.58
CA LYS A 203 16.24 -11.76 0.75
C LYS A 203 16.29 -10.42 1.45
N ILE A 204 15.19 -10.02 2.05
CA ILE A 204 15.26 -8.91 3.02
C ILE A 204 16.08 -9.36 4.21
N LEU A 205 17.13 -8.63 4.57
CA LEU A 205 17.92 -8.92 5.75
C LEU A 205 17.41 -8.13 6.95
N ILE A 206 16.99 -8.84 7.97
CA ILE A 206 16.57 -8.29 9.25
C ILE A 206 17.68 -8.53 10.28
N ASN A 207 18.33 -7.46 10.73
CA ASN A 207 19.32 -7.50 11.80
C ASN A 207 18.66 -7.08 13.11
N THR A 208 18.81 -7.90 14.14
CA THR A 208 18.43 -7.55 15.52
C THR A 208 19.65 -7.01 16.25
N HIS A 209 19.49 -5.91 16.97
CA HIS A 209 20.58 -5.36 17.79
C HIS A 209 21.04 -6.40 18.83
N PRO A 210 22.33 -6.62 19.01
CA PRO A 210 22.84 -7.71 19.87
C PRO A 210 22.39 -7.60 21.34
N GLU A 211 22.25 -6.38 21.87
CA GLU A 211 21.88 -6.10 23.26
C GLU A 211 20.42 -5.67 23.42
N HIS A 212 19.84 -5.03 22.40
CA HIS A 212 18.47 -4.50 22.42
C HIS A 212 17.60 -5.26 21.42
N ARG A 213 16.97 -6.35 21.85
CA ARG A 213 16.20 -7.25 20.97
C ARG A 213 14.95 -6.63 20.35
N ASP A 214 14.52 -5.49 20.81
CA ASP A 214 13.41 -4.71 20.30
C ASP A 214 13.84 -3.66 19.25
N VAL A 215 15.14 -3.57 18.97
CA VAL A 215 15.70 -2.73 17.89
C VAL A 215 16.05 -3.60 16.69
N TRP A 216 15.41 -3.33 15.58
CA TRP A 216 15.57 -4.07 14.33
C TRP A 216 16.02 -3.13 13.21
N ILE A 217 16.83 -3.63 12.31
CA ILE A 217 17.34 -2.93 11.12
C ILE A 217 17.02 -3.78 9.91
N TRP A 218 16.35 -3.22 8.94
CA TRP A 218 16.08 -3.86 7.65
C TRP A 218 17.02 -3.30 6.58
N LEU A 219 17.62 -4.21 5.80
CA LEU A 219 18.50 -3.91 4.68
C LEU A 219 18.01 -4.61 3.42
#